data_3b95fd15713aeb96004f91863bdec6ce
#
_entry.id   3b95fd15713aeb96004f91863bdec6ce
#
_cell.length_a   1.000
_cell.length_b   1.000
_cell.length_c   1.000
_cell.angle_alpha   90.00
_cell.angle_beta   90.00
_cell.angle_gamma   90.00
#
_symmetry.space_group_name_H-M   'P 1'
#
loop_
_entity.id
_entity.type
_entity.pdbx_description
1 polymer ?
#
loop_
_entity_poly.entity_id
_entity_poly.type
_entity_poly.pdbx_seq_one_letter_code
_entity_poly.pdbx_strand_id
1 'polypeptide(L)' 'MAVSEQLKILCVKLGISVSELARKCGTSPQAFSQKMKREGFTPAELKKIAEAAGCQYEASFLLPNGEKVTD' A
#
# COMPACT_ATOMS: atom_id res chain seq x y z
N MET A 1 -7.96 -4.16 -10.83
CA MET A 1 -8.19 -3.27 -9.66
C MET A 1 -7.13 -2.18 -9.66
N ALA A 2 -7.52 -0.95 -9.40
CA ALA A 2 -6.55 0.15 -9.36
C ALA A 2 -5.64 0.02 -8.12
N VAL A 3 -4.42 0.54 -8.23
CA VAL A 3 -3.45 0.49 -7.13
C VAL A 3 -4.00 1.16 -5.87
N SER A 4 -4.69 2.30 -6.02
CA SER A 4 -5.28 2.99 -4.87
C SER A 4 -6.29 2.11 -4.14
N GLU A 5 -7.08 1.34 -4.86
CA GLU A 5 -8.03 0.40 -4.25
C GLU A 5 -7.30 -0.74 -3.55
N GLN A 6 -6.24 -1.27 -4.16
CA GLN A 6 -5.42 -2.30 -3.51
C GLN A 6 -4.85 -1.80 -2.20
N LEU A 7 -4.35 -0.57 -2.17
CA LEU A 7 -3.79 0.02 -0.96
C LEU A 7 -4.84 0.22 0.12
N LYS A 8 -6.04 0.64 -0.26
CA LYS A 8 -7.14 0.78 0.69
C LYS A 8 -7.53 -0.57 1.31
N ILE A 9 -7.63 -1.60 0.48
CA ILE A 9 -7.93 -2.96 0.96
C ILE A 9 -6.82 -3.45 1.88
N LEU A 10 -5.57 -3.21 1.51
CA LEU A 10 -4.43 -3.57 2.34
C LEU A 10 -4.51 -2.92 3.72
N CYS A 11 -4.83 -1.64 3.78
CA CYS A 11 -4.99 -0.92 5.05
C CYS A 11 -6.10 -1.54 5.91
N VAL A 12 -7.22 -1.88 5.30
CA VAL A 12 -8.34 -2.52 6.01
C VAL A 12 -7.89 -3.85 6.60
N LYS A 13 -7.20 -4.65 5.83
CA LYS A 13 -6.72 -5.96 6.30
C LYS A 13 -5.67 -5.85 7.38
N LEU A 14 -4.86 -4.81 7.36
CA LEU A 14 -3.84 -4.55 8.38
C LEU A 14 -4.39 -3.83 9.61
N GLY A 15 -5.62 -3.31 9.52
CA GLY A 15 -6.22 -2.56 10.61
C GLY A 15 -5.58 -1.19 10.84
N ILE A 16 -5.07 -0.57 9.80
CA ILE A 16 -4.46 0.76 9.88
C ILE A 16 -5.13 1.71 8.90
N SER A 17 -4.95 3.01 9.12
CA SER A 17 -5.44 4.04 8.20
C SER A 17 -4.43 4.25 7.07
N VAL A 18 -4.89 4.86 5.98
CA VAL A 18 -4.01 5.26 4.88
C VAL A 18 -2.95 6.24 5.38
N SER A 19 -3.32 7.14 6.30
CA SER A 19 -2.37 8.07 6.90
C SER A 19 -1.25 7.35 7.66
N GLU A 20 -1.60 6.30 8.38
CA GLU A 20 -0.59 5.49 9.08
C GLU A 20 0.34 4.78 8.11
N LEU A 21 -0.22 4.25 7.02
CA LEU A 21 0.59 3.61 5.99
C LEU A 21 1.58 4.59 5.38
N ALA A 22 1.12 5.81 5.09
CA ALA A 22 1.99 6.86 4.55
C ALA A 22 3.16 7.16 5.49
N ARG A 23 2.89 7.28 6.79
CA ARG A 23 3.93 7.54 7.78
C ARG A 23 4.92 6.39 7.86
N LYS A 24 4.44 5.15 7.79
CA LYS A 24 5.32 3.97 7.77
C LYS A 24 6.25 3.98 6.56
N CYS A 25 5.78 4.53 5.45
CA CYS A 25 6.58 4.64 4.22
C CYS A 25 7.51 5.87 4.22
N GLY A 26 7.48 6.69 5.28
CA GLY A 26 8.34 7.86 5.36
C GLY A 26 7.87 9.03 4.52
N THR A 27 6.59 9.09 4.19
CA THR A 27 6.02 10.19 3.41
C THR A 27 4.85 10.83 4.17
N SER A 28 4.46 12.04 3.77
CA SER A 28 3.31 12.70 4.40
C SER A 28 2.01 12.07 3.89
N PRO A 29 0.96 12.04 4.74
CA PRO A 29 -0.35 11.54 4.29
C PRO A 29 -0.88 12.30 3.08
N GLN A 30 -0.63 13.60 3.01
CA GLN A 30 -1.09 14.42 1.91
C GLN A 30 -0.42 14.04 0.58
N ALA A 31 0.90 13.88 0.60
CA ALA A 31 1.65 13.46 -0.58
C ALA A 31 1.24 12.07 -1.04
N PHE A 32 1.04 11.17 -0.09
CA PHE A 32 0.60 9.80 -0.37
C PHE A 32 -0.79 9.80 -1.02
N SER A 33 -1.72 10.58 -0.48
CA SER A 33 -3.07 10.70 -1.02
C SER A 33 -3.07 11.24 -2.45
N GLN A 34 -2.21 12.22 -2.73
CA GLN A 34 -2.09 12.76 -4.09
C GLN A 34 -1.59 11.71 -5.07
N LYS A 35 -0.63 10.89 -4.66
CA LYS A 35 -0.15 9.78 -5.49
C LYS A 35 -1.26 8.75 -5.73
N MET A 36 -2.06 8.46 -4.73
CA MET A 36 -3.20 7.54 -4.87
C MET A 36 -4.21 8.07 -5.89
N LYS A 37 -4.50 9.37 -5.86
CA LYS A 37 -5.44 9.98 -6.81
C LYS A 37 -4.94 9.90 -8.24
N ARG A 38 -3.63 10.04 -8.44
CA ARG A 38 -3.03 10.01 -9.77
C ARG A 38 -2.64 8.62 -10.23
N GLU A 39 -2.79 7.60 -9.37
CA GLU A 39 -2.31 6.25 -9.60
C GLU A 39 -0.83 6.26 -9.98
N GLY A 40 -0.05 7.12 -9.31
CA GLY A 40 1.33 7.43 -9.68
C GLY A 40 2.39 6.63 -8.96
N PHE A 41 2.08 5.42 -8.52
CA PHE A 41 3.05 4.56 -7.84
C PHE A 41 3.85 3.74 -8.85
N THR A 42 5.18 3.81 -8.73
CA THR A 42 6.05 2.93 -9.51
C THR A 42 6.15 1.56 -8.82
N PRO A 43 6.57 0.50 -9.55
CA PRO A 43 6.79 -0.80 -8.90
C PRO A 43 7.76 -0.73 -7.73
N ALA A 44 8.80 0.10 -7.81
CA ALA A 44 9.75 0.27 -6.72
C ALA A 44 9.09 0.87 -5.49
N GLU A 45 8.20 1.85 -5.69
CA GLU A 45 7.46 2.45 -4.59
C GLU A 45 6.48 1.46 -3.94
N LEU A 46 5.82 0.65 -4.75
CA LEU A 46 4.91 -0.38 -4.25
C LEU A 46 5.65 -1.41 -3.41
N LYS A 47 6.86 -1.77 -3.84
CA LYS A 47 7.71 -2.69 -3.09
C LYS A 47 8.10 -2.10 -1.74
N LYS A 48 8.44 -0.81 -1.70
CA LYS A 48 8.74 -0.10 -0.45
C LYS A 48 7.53 -0.08 0.49
N ILE A 49 6.35 0.17 -0.07
CA ILE A 49 5.12 0.18 0.72
C ILE A 49 4.89 -1.20 1.35
N ALA A 50 5.07 -2.25 0.56
CA ALA A 50 4.90 -3.61 1.06
C ALA A 50 5.87 -3.90 2.21
N GLU A 51 7.13 -3.55 2.06
CA GLU A 51 8.14 -3.74 3.10
C GLU A 51 7.79 -2.99 4.38
N ALA A 52 7.36 -1.73 4.24
CA ALA A 52 6.97 -0.91 5.39
C ALA A 52 5.75 -1.49 6.12
N ALA A 53 4.87 -2.16 5.39
CA ALA A 53 3.66 -2.77 5.94
C ALA A 53 3.87 -4.21 6.43
N GLY A 54 5.08 -4.74 6.31
CA GLY A 54 5.36 -6.11 6.69
C GLY A 54 4.84 -7.15 5.72
N CYS A 55 4.67 -6.76 4.46
CA CYS A 55 4.13 -7.61 3.40
C CYS A 55 5.17 -7.85 2.32
N GLN A 56 4.83 -8.71 1.36
CA GLN A 56 5.62 -8.90 0.15
C GLN A 56 4.81 -8.42 -1.05
N TYR A 57 5.47 -7.81 -2.01
CA TYR A 57 4.81 -7.35 -3.23
C TYR A 57 5.27 -8.18 -4.44
N GLU A 58 4.30 -8.82 -5.10
CA GLU A 58 4.54 -9.64 -6.29
C GLU A 58 3.44 -9.35 -7.32
N ALA A 59 3.29 -8.09 -7.73
CA ALA A 59 2.13 -7.60 -8.46
C ALA A 59 0.85 -7.71 -7.61
N SER A 60 1.01 -8.04 -6.34
CA SER A 60 -0.04 -8.10 -5.33
C SER A 60 0.63 -7.93 -3.97
N PHE A 61 -0.15 -7.63 -2.95
CA PHE A 61 0.37 -7.57 -1.58
C PHE A 61 0.08 -8.90 -0.90
N LEU A 62 1.13 -9.59 -0.47
CA LEU A 62 1.02 -10.81 0.29
C LEU A 62 1.21 -10.48 1.77
N LEU A 63 0.17 -10.68 2.57
CA LEU A 63 0.19 -10.39 4.00
C LEU A 63 0.88 -11.52 4.78
N PRO A 64 1.37 -11.22 6.00
CA PRO A 64 2.03 -12.24 6.82
C PRO A 64 1.14 -13.44 7.14
N ASN A 65 -0.18 -13.27 7.15
CA ASN A 65 -1.12 -14.35 7.44
C ASN A 65 -1.42 -15.23 6.21
N GLY A 66 -0.80 -14.96 5.07
CA GLY A 66 -0.99 -15.71 3.84
C GLY A 66 -2.05 -15.17 2.91
N GLU A 67 -2.80 -14.14 3.30
CA GLU A 67 -3.77 -13.51 2.42
C GLU A 67 -3.09 -12.69 1.34
N LYS A 68 -3.74 -12.57 0.18
CA LYS A 68 -3.26 -11.73 -0.92
C LYS A 68 -4.28 -10.66 -1.26
N VAL A 69 -3.79 -9.48 -1.58
CA VAL A 69 -4.60 -8.40 -2.15
C VAL A 69 -4.17 -8.27 -3.62
N THR A 70 -4.99 -8.73 -4.53
CA THR A 70 -4.71 -8.77 -5.97
C THR A 70 -5.82 -8.06 -6.74
N ASP A 71 -5.61 -7.96 -8.01
CA ASP A 71 -6.68 -7.51 -8.92
C ASP A 71 -7.82 -8.51 -9.01
#